data_7215ad1778a490721a7ad0c7406a742f
#
_entry.id   7215ad1778a490721a7ad0c7406a742f
#
_cell.length_a   1.000
_cell.length_b   1.000
_cell.length_c   1.000
_cell.angle_alpha   90.00
_cell.angle_beta   90.00
_cell.angle_gamma   90.00
#
_symmetry.space_group_name_H-M   'P 1'
#
loop_
_entity.id
_entity.type
_entity.pdbx_description
1 polymer ?
#
loop_
_entity_poly.entity_id
_entity_poly.type
_entity_poly.pdbx_seq_one_letter_code
_entity_poly.pdbx_strand_id
1 'polypeptide(L)'
;TKGNIVGWFDSNMPELFKKVPQMIAELEKNDLVLLSRYVPGGEDQRSSLRVLSSRIINFICRTILGDGIKDYTSSVFLMKRDKLSSAVPICYGHGEFFIEFLFKLKKNGTKIVEIPYTHPKDHEGMSKTATNIFRFFKLGFDYMVRILISRIRKN
;
A
#
# COMPACT_ATOMS: atom_id res chain seq x y z
N THR A 1 6.42 21.30 -0.84
CA THR A 1 5.01 21.56 -0.50
C THR A 1 4.90 22.11 0.92
N LYS A 2 3.98 23.07 1.16
CA LYS A 2 3.78 23.69 2.48
C LYS A 2 2.61 23.08 3.27
N GLY A 3 1.93 22.07 2.72
CA GLY A 3 0.75 21.46 3.35
C GLY A 3 1.09 20.59 4.57
N ASN A 4 0.15 20.47 5.51
CA ASN A 4 0.26 19.64 6.72
C ASN A 4 -0.13 18.17 6.48
N ILE A 5 -0.75 17.88 5.34
CA ILE A 5 -1.14 16.53 4.90
C ILE A 5 -0.41 16.22 3.61
N VAL A 6 0.09 15.01 3.50
CA VAL A 6 0.70 14.46 2.29
C VAL A 6 -0.03 13.19 1.90
N GLY A 7 -0.06 12.90 0.59
CA GLY A 7 -0.73 11.71 0.09
C GLY A 7 -0.11 11.19 -1.19
N TRP A 8 -0.45 9.95 -1.47
CA TRP A 8 -0.07 9.27 -2.70
C TRP A 8 -1.30 8.63 -3.32
N PHE A 9 -1.54 8.91 -4.59
CA PHE A 9 -2.65 8.38 -5.38
C PHE A 9 -2.16 7.92 -6.73
N ASP A 10 -2.73 6.84 -7.23
CA ASP A 10 -2.45 6.39 -8.59
C ASP A 10 -3.12 7.33 -9.59
N SER A 11 -2.34 7.85 -10.54
CA SER A 11 -2.82 8.81 -11.55
C SER A 11 -3.86 8.23 -12.52
N ASN A 12 -3.96 6.91 -12.60
CA ASN A 12 -4.91 6.20 -13.45
C ASN A 12 -6.24 5.86 -12.75
N MET A 13 -6.41 6.28 -11.49
CA MET A 13 -7.63 6.06 -10.70
C MET A 13 -8.17 7.38 -10.11
N PRO A 14 -8.61 8.34 -10.95
CA PRO A 14 -9.05 9.65 -10.47
C PRO A 14 -10.31 9.58 -9.59
N GLU A 15 -11.12 8.53 -9.68
CA GLU A 15 -12.29 8.29 -8.84
C GLU A 15 -11.94 8.15 -7.35
N LEU A 16 -10.70 7.78 -7.01
CA LEU A 16 -10.25 7.69 -5.63
C LEU A 16 -10.19 9.05 -4.93
N PHE A 17 -10.10 10.14 -5.67
CA PHE A 17 -10.17 11.48 -5.08
C PHE A 17 -11.52 11.75 -4.40
N LYS A 18 -12.59 11.05 -4.76
CA LYS A 18 -13.89 11.12 -4.05
C LYS A 18 -13.80 10.63 -2.61
N LYS A 19 -12.78 9.83 -2.27
CA LYS A 19 -12.52 9.36 -0.90
C LYS A 19 -11.75 10.38 -0.03
N VAL A 20 -11.14 11.39 -0.64
CA VAL A 20 -10.31 12.38 0.09
C VAL A 20 -11.04 13.05 1.24
N PRO A 21 -12.30 13.53 1.13
CA PRO A 21 -13.00 14.11 2.27
C PRO A 21 -13.15 13.14 3.46
N GLN A 22 -13.48 11.87 3.17
CA GLN A 22 -13.56 10.82 4.21
C GLN A 22 -12.18 10.56 4.84
N MET A 23 -11.13 10.49 4.02
CA MET A 23 -9.76 10.29 4.51
C MET A 23 -9.29 11.44 5.41
N ILE A 24 -9.63 12.68 5.05
CA ILE A 24 -9.28 13.85 5.86
C ILE A 24 -9.99 13.79 7.22
N ALA A 25 -11.27 13.45 7.25
CA ALA A 25 -12.01 13.29 8.51
C ALA A 25 -11.39 12.22 9.43
N GLU A 26 -10.95 11.10 8.85
CA GLU A 26 -10.26 10.05 9.62
C GLU A 26 -8.88 10.48 10.14
N LEU A 27 -8.20 11.42 9.47
CA LEU A 27 -6.92 11.95 9.95
C LEU A 27 -7.05 12.80 11.24
N GLU A 28 -8.24 13.21 11.62
CA GLU A 28 -8.45 13.90 12.92
C GLU A 28 -8.06 12.97 14.09
N LYS A 29 -8.33 11.67 13.98
CA LYS A 29 -8.11 10.66 15.02
C LYS A 29 -6.90 9.75 14.76
N ASN A 30 -6.43 9.73 13.52
CA ASN A 30 -5.35 8.86 13.05
C ASN A 30 -4.21 9.68 12.45
N ASP A 31 -3.06 9.05 12.25
CA ASP A 31 -1.88 9.69 11.65
C ASP A 31 -1.76 9.36 10.15
N LEU A 32 -2.25 8.18 9.74
CA LEU A 32 -2.29 7.73 8.35
C LEU A 32 -3.61 7.02 8.07
N VAL A 33 -4.21 7.35 6.93
CA VAL A 33 -5.39 6.69 6.38
C VAL A 33 -4.99 6.01 5.08
N LEU A 34 -5.15 4.70 5.06
CA LEU A 34 -4.84 3.84 3.92
C LEU A 34 -6.14 3.39 3.25
N LEU A 35 -6.25 3.51 1.93
CA LEU A 35 -7.30 2.81 1.20
C LEU A 35 -6.95 1.33 1.11
N SER A 36 -7.91 0.46 1.40
CA SER A 36 -7.69 -0.98 1.49
C SER A 36 -8.76 -1.76 0.72
N ARG A 37 -8.31 -2.74 -0.04
CA ARG A 37 -9.16 -3.70 -0.76
C ARG A 37 -9.59 -4.87 0.14
N TYR A 38 -8.91 -5.07 1.27
CA TYR A 38 -8.99 -6.30 2.07
C TYR A 38 -9.56 -6.07 3.47
N VAL A 39 -10.17 -4.92 3.71
CA VAL A 39 -11.03 -4.66 4.87
C VAL A 39 -12.51 -4.86 4.50
N PRO A 40 -13.43 -5.03 5.46
CA PRO A 40 -14.87 -5.15 5.18
C PRO A 40 -15.37 -3.98 4.31
N GLY A 41 -16.04 -4.30 3.20
CA GLY A 41 -16.51 -3.34 2.20
C GLY A 41 -15.47 -2.95 1.13
N GLY A 42 -14.25 -3.47 1.22
CA GLY A 42 -13.23 -3.34 0.17
C GLY A 42 -13.32 -4.47 -0.87
N GLU A 43 -12.92 -4.19 -2.10
CA GLU A 43 -12.97 -5.14 -3.20
C GLU A 43 -11.79 -4.96 -4.16
N ASP A 44 -11.35 -6.06 -4.76
CA ASP A 44 -10.30 -6.07 -5.79
C ASP A 44 -10.84 -6.75 -7.05
N GLN A 45 -11.23 -5.94 -8.04
CA GLN A 45 -11.85 -6.41 -9.29
C GLN A 45 -10.84 -6.67 -10.42
N ARG A 46 -9.54 -6.63 -10.14
CA ARG A 46 -8.49 -6.96 -11.11
C ARG A 46 -8.57 -8.43 -11.53
N SER A 47 -7.75 -8.83 -12.49
CA SER A 47 -7.67 -10.23 -12.93
C SER A 47 -7.37 -11.18 -11.75
N SER A 48 -7.93 -12.39 -11.79
CA SER A 48 -7.83 -13.38 -10.70
C SER A 48 -6.39 -13.66 -10.28
N LEU A 49 -5.45 -13.71 -11.24
CA LEU A 49 -4.03 -13.90 -10.94
C LEU A 49 -3.44 -12.77 -10.12
N ARG A 50 -3.78 -11.51 -10.44
CA ARG A 50 -3.31 -10.33 -9.70
C ARG A 50 -3.90 -10.27 -8.30
N VAL A 51 -5.18 -10.60 -8.18
CA VAL A 51 -5.86 -10.67 -6.88
C VAL A 51 -5.23 -11.73 -6.00
N LEU A 52 -5.02 -12.94 -6.54
CA LEU A 52 -4.40 -14.05 -5.81
C LEU A 52 -2.98 -13.68 -5.35
N SER A 53 -2.16 -13.15 -6.26
CA SER A 53 -0.79 -12.75 -5.95
C SER A 53 -0.74 -11.66 -4.87
N SER A 54 -1.62 -10.66 -4.98
CA SER A 54 -1.72 -9.59 -3.98
C SER A 54 -2.15 -10.14 -2.61
N ARG A 55 -3.09 -11.06 -2.56
CA ARG A 55 -3.53 -11.73 -1.32
C ARG A 55 -2.41 -12.54 -0.69
N ILE A 56 -1.64 -13.29 -1.50
CA ILE A 56 -0.49 -14.08 -1.02
C ILE A 56 0.56 -13.13 -0.42
N ILE A 57 0.94 -12.06 -1.12
CA ILE A 57 1.92 -11.08 -0.61
C ILE A 57 1.42 -10.45 0.68
N ASN A 58 0.16 -10.03 0.77
CA ASN A 58 -0.41 -9.45 1.98
C ASN A 58 -0.46 -10.47 3.15
N PHE A 59 -0.76 -11.73 2.87
CA PHE A 59 -0.68 -12.80 3.87
C PHE A 59 0.74 -12.95 4.43
N ILE A 60 1.75 -13.00 3.55
CA ILE A 60 3.15 -13.09 3.93
C ILE A 60 3.60 -11.86 4.73
N CYS A 61 3.22 -10.65 4.29
CA CYS A 61 3.48 -9.41 5.04
C CYS A 61 2.92 -9.49 6.47
N ARG A 62 1.68 -9.90 6.63
CA ARG A 62 1.05 -10.02 7.95
C ARG A 62 1.75 -11.04 8.83
N THR A 63 2.16 -12.18 8.27
CA THR A 63 2.85 -13.24 9.00
C THR A 63 4.24 -12.78 9.47
N ILE A 64 5.00 -12.10 8.62
CA ILE A 64 6.40 -11.72 8.89
C ILE A 64 6.50 -10.37 9.62
N LEU A 65 5.70 -9.39 9.21
CA LEU A 65 5.78 -8.00 9.68
C LEU A 65 4.75 -7.67 10.77
N GLY A 66 3.74 -8.51 10.94
CA GLY A 66 2.68 -8.38 11.94
C GLY A 66 1.31 -8.02 11.37
N ASP A 67 0.27 -8.54 12.02
CA ASP A 67 -1.14 -8.47 11.59
C ASP A 67 -1.83 -7.17 12.04
N GLY A 68 -1.37 -6.05 11.58
CA GLY A 68 -2.05 -4.78 11.89
C GLY A 68 -2.39 -3.94 10.67
N ILE A 69 -2.03 -4.43 9.48
CA ILE A 69 -2.38 -3.83 8.19
C ILE A 69 -2.86 -4.97 7.30
N LYS A 70 -4.01 -4.79 6.66
CA LYS A 70 -4.60 -5.82 5.78
C LYS A 70 -4.11 -5.70 4.33
N ASP A 71 -3.81 -4.47 3.89
CA ASP A 71 -3.40 -4.18 2.51
C ASP A 71 -2.07 -3.43 2.42
N TYR A 72 -0.97 -4.14 2.59
CA TYR A 72 0.39 -3.61 2.40
C TYR A 72 0.72 -3.21 0.95
N THR A 73 -0.13 -3.59 0.00
CA THR A 73 0.10 -3.39 -1.43
C THR A 73 -0.84 -2.39 -2.08
N SER A 74 -1.59 -1.62 -1.27
CA SER A 74 -2.55 -0.63 -1.79
C SER A 74 -1.87 0.57 -2.43
N SER A 75 -0.83 1.12 -1.81
CA SER A 75 -0.11 2.34 -2.20
C SER A 75 -0.93 3.65 -2.17
N VAL A 76 -2.21 3.63 -1.79
CA VAL A 76 -3.07 4.84 -1.79
C VAL A 76 -3.32 5.28 -0.36
N PHE A 77 -2.81 6.45 0.01
CA PHE A 77 -2.92 6.94 1.37
C PHE A 77 -2.94 8.47 1.48
N LEU A 78 -3.43 8.96 2.63
CA LEU A 78 -3.18 10.29 3.17
C LEU A 78 -2.56 10.15 4.57
N MET A 79 -1.63 11.05 4.93
CA MET A 79 -1.02 11.05 6.25
C MET A 79 -0.65 12.46 6.71
N LYS A 80 -0.50 12.63 8.01
CA LYS A 80 0.09 13.82 8.62
C LYS A 80 1.55 13.94 8.22
N ARG A 81 1.96 15.11 7.77
CA ARG A 81 3.29 15.34 7.20
C ARG A 81 4.43 15.13 8.20
N ASP A 82 4.21 15.44 9.47
CA ASP A 82 5.19 15.27 10.54
C ASP A 82 5.61 13.80 10.74
N LYS A 83 4.74 12.84 10.36
CA LYS A 83 5.04 11.41 10.42
C LYS A 83 5.89 10.91 9.25
N LEU A 84 5.95 11.64 8.15
CA LEU A 84 6.64 11.19 6.94
C LEU A 84 8.14 10.96 7.18
N SER A 85 8.81 11.86 7.92
CA SER A 85 10.25 11.79 8.17
C SER A 85 10.67 10.57 9.01
N SER A 86 9.74 10.00 9.78
CA SER A 86 10.02 8.86 10.66
C SER A 86 10.13 7.52 9.92
N ALA A 87 9.80 7.45 8.64
CA ALA A 87 9.72 6.19 7.91
C ALA A 87 10.15 6.29 6.45
N VAL A 88 11.16 7.12 6.14
CA VAL A 88 11.66 7.23 4.76
C VAL A 88 12.19 5.86 4.29
N PRO A 89 11.51 5.19 3.32
CA PRO A 89 11.95 3.90 2.81
C PRO A 89 13.09 4.07 1.80
N ILE A 90 13.72 2.96 1.43
CA ILE A 90 14.52 2.93 0.21
C ILE A 90 13.57 2.97 -0.98
N CYS A 91 13.42 4.13 -1.61
CA CYS A 91 12.56 4.34 -2.77
C CYS A 91 13.20 3.75 -4.03
N TYR A 92 13.21 2.41 -4.14
CA TYR A 92 13.69 1.68 -5.30
C TYR A 92 12.70 0.56 -5.62
N GLY A 93 12.35 0.40 -6.90
CA GLY A 93 11.47 -0.66 -7.37
C GLY A 93 10.08 -0.18 -7.83
N HIS A 94 9.12 -1.09 -7.89
CA HIS A 94 7.78 -0.91 -8.47
C HIS A 94 6.64 -0.75 -7.44
N GLY A 95 6.93 -0.33 -6.23
CA GLY A 95 5.91 -0.18 -5.18
C GLY A 95 6.11 -1.10 -3.98
N GLU A 96 7.02 -2.08 -4.05
CA GLU A 96 7.39 -2.91 -2.91
C GLU A 96 7.99 -2.08 -1.75
N PHE A 97 8.55 -0.90 -2.04
CA PHE A 97 9.01 0.04 -1.01
C PHE A 97 7.89 0.45 -0.04
N PHE A 98 6.64 0.41 -0.50
CA PHE A 98 5.49 0.79 0.31
C PHE A 98 5.27 -0.17 1.49
N ILE A 99 5.63 -1.44 1.33
CA ILE A 99 5.60 -2.42 2.42
C ILE A 99 6.54 -1.99 3.56
N GLU A 100 7.79 -1.63 3.22
CA GLU A 100 8.76 -1.13 4.20
C GLU A 100 8.28 0.16 4.85
N PHE A 101 7.71 1.06 4.07
CA PHE A 101 7.17 2.33 4.54
C PHE A 101 6.09 2.13 5.61
N LEU A 102 5.07 1.33 5.31
CA LEU A 102 3.98 1.04 6.24
C LEU A 102 4.49 0.31 7.50
N PHE A 103 5.40 -0.64 7.32
CA PHE A 103 5.96 -1.37 8.44
C PHE A 103 6.74 -0.46 9.41
N LYS A 104 7.59 0.43 8.88
CA LYS A 104 8.34 1.40 9.68
C LYS A 104 7.42 2.38 10.40
N LEU A 105 6.44 2.94 9.71
CA LEU A 105 5.45 3.82 10.32
C LEU A 105 4.75 3.13 11.49
N LYS A 106 4.28 1.91 11.29
CA LYS A 106 3.64 1.13 12.34
C LYS A 106 4.57 0.85 13.51
N LYS A 107 5.81 0.44 13.24
CA LYS A 107 6.83 0.18 14.26
C LYS A 107 7.14 1.43 15.09
N ASN A 108 7.07 2.61 14.48
CA ASN A 108 7.27 3.90 15.14
C ASN A 108 6.01 4.44 15.82
N GLY A 109 4.97 3.62 16.01
CA GLY A 109 3.76 3.98 16.75
C GLY A 109 2.76 4.85 15.97
N THR A 110 2.92 5.00 14.65
CA THR A 110 1.96 5.73 13.81
C THR A 110 0.59 5.04 13.87
N LYS A 111 -0.46 5.80 14.17
CA LYS A 111 -1.84 5.32 14.15
C LYS A 111 -2.33 5.22 12.71
N ILE A 112 -2.43 3.99 12.20
CA ILE A 112 -2.85 3.67 10.84
C ILE A 112 -4.29 3.14 10.87
N VAL A 113 -5.16 3.71 10.07
CA VAL A 113 -6.51 3.20 9.81
C VAL A 113 -6.65 2.84 8.33
N GLU A 114 -7.36 1.74 8.07
CA GLU A 114 -7.70 1.32 6.71
C GLU A 114 -9.18 1.57 6.45
N ILE A 115 -9.49 2.25 5.35
CA ILE A 115 -10.87 2.44 4.88
C ILE A 115 -11.09 1.72 3.55
N PRO A 116 -12.29 1.17 3.33
CA PRO A 116 -12.54 0.34 2.15
C PRO A 116 -12.59 1.13 0.86
N TYR A 117 -12.04 0.53 -0.21
CA TYR A 117 -12.30 0.96 -1.57
C TYR A 117 -12.38 -0.25 -2.51
N THR A 118 -13.03 -0.04 -3.66
CA THR A 118 -13.04 -1.01 -4.76
C THR A 118 -11.96 -0.63 -5.76
N HIS A 119 -11.00 -1.52 -5.99
CA HIS A 119 -10.06 -1.39 -7.08
C HIS A 119 -10.76 -1.81 -8.37
N PRO A 120 -10.84 -0.95 -9.41
CA PRO A 120 -11.54 -1.27 -10.65
C PRO A 120 -10.85 -2.41 -11.42
N LYS A 121 -11.58 -2.94 -12.41
CA LYS A 121 -11.03 -3.93 -13.35
C LYS A 121 -9.85 -3.35 -14.12
N ASP A 122 -8.89 -4.23 -14.44
CA ASP A 122 -7.79 -3.84 -15.32
C ASP A 122 -8.36 -3.42 -16.69
N HIS A 123 -7.99 -2.24 -17.17
CA HIS A 123 -8.24 -1.86 -18.56
C HIS A 123 -7.26 -2.60 -19.47
N GLU A 124 -7.77 -3.16 -20.57
CA GLU A 124 -6.93 -3.84 -21.55
C GLU A 124 -5.81 -2.91 -22.05
N GLY A 125 -4.59 -3.44 -22.08
CA GLY A 125 -3.39 -2.70 -22.55
C GLY A 125 -2.70 -1.80 -21.51
N MET A 126 -3.27 -1.52 -20.34
CA MET A 126 -2.64 -0.64 -19.34
C MET A 126 -1.76 -1.37 -18.31
N SER A 127 -1.79 -2.68 -18.26
CA SER A 127 -0.98 -3.44 -17.30
C SER A 127 0.46 -3.65 -17.80
N LYS A 128 1.38 -2.83 -17.35
CA LYS A 128 2.84 -2.99 -17.64
C LYS A 128 3.43 -4.29 -17.05
N THR A 129 2.75 -4.97 -16.14
CA THR A 129 3.25 -6.11 -15.37
C THR A 129 2.78 -7.46 -15.91
N ALA A 130 1.66 -7.53 -16.65
CA ALA A 130 1.06 -8.79 -17.10
C ALA A 130 1.61 -9.31 -18.43
N THR A 131 2.51 -8.57 -19.10
CA THR A 131 2.98 -8.90 -20.45
C THR A 131 4.08 -9.96 -20.50
N ASN A 132 4.70 -10.33 -19.36
CA ASN A 132 5.77 -11.32 -19.35
C ASN A 132 5.81 -12.09 -18.03
N ILE A 133 5.71 -13.43 -18.12
CA ILE A 133 5.72 -14.34 -16.96
C ILE A 133 7.00 -14.19 -16.13
N PHE A 134 8.15 -13.97 -16.76
CA PHE A 134 9.43 -13.76 -16.06
C PHE A 134 9.43 -12.46 -15.23
N ARG A 135 8.86 -11.39 -15.79
CA ARG A 135 8.70 -10.12 -15.03
C ARG A 135 7.78 -10.28 -13.84
N PHE A 136 6.72 -11.08 -13.98
CA PHE A 136 5.81 -11.39 -12.90
C PHE A 136 6.51 -12.13 -11.75
N PHE A 137 7.28 -13.17 -12.03
CA PHE A 137 8.05 -13.91 -11.01
C PHE A 137 9.15 -13.04 -10.40
N LYS A 138 9.86 -12.25 -11.22
CA LYS A 138 10.87 -11.31 -10.72
C LYS A 138 10.24 -10.32 -9.73
N LEU A 139 9.08 -9.75 -10.07
CA LEU A 139 8.38 -8.81 -9.18
C LEU A 139 7.99 -9.50 -7.86
N GLY A 140 7.47 -10.73 -7.91
CA GLY A 140 7.17 -11.52 -6.71
C GLY A 140 8.41 -11.72 -5.83
N PHE A 141 9.56 -12.04 -6.43
CA PHE A 141 10.83 -12.16 -5.73
C PHE A 141 11.26 -10.83 -5.09
N ASP A 142 11.17 -9.70 -5.83
CA ASP A 142 11.51 -8.37 -5.32
C ASP A 142 10.64 -8.01 -4.09
N TYR A 143 9.36 -8.35 -4.09
CA TYR A 143 8.47 -8.21 -2.92
C TYR A 143 8.94 -9.06 -1.74
N MET A 144 9.29 -10.33 -1.96
CA MET A 144 9.80 -11.21 -0.90
C MET A 144 11.09 -10.68 -0.27
N VAL A 145 12.04 -10.25 -1.10
CA VAL A 145 13.29 -9.64 -0.63
C VAL A 145 12.99 -8.39 0.20
N ARG A 146 12.07 -7.53 -0.25
CA ARG A 146 11.69 -6.32 0.48
C ARG A 146 11.07 -6.63 1.85
N ILE A 147 10.20 -7.62 1.93
CA ILE A 147 9.58 -8.04 3.20
C ILE A 147 10.67 -8.48 4.19
N LEU A 148 11.62 -9.31 3.75
CA LEU A 148 12.72 -9.79 4.61
C LEU A 148 13.64 -8.63 5.05
N ILE A 149 14.04 -7.77 4.11
CA ILE A 149 14.85 -6.57 4.42
C ILE A 149 14.13 -5.68 5.43
N SER A 150 12.83 -5.44 5.24
CA SER A 150 12.03 -4.60 6.15
C SER A 150 12.03 -5.14 7.58
N ARG A 151 12.05 -6.47 7.75
CA ARG A 151 12.07 -7.12 9.05
C ARG A 151 13.43 -7.02 9.75
N ILE A 152 14.52 -7.15 8.99
CA ILE A 152 15.89 -7.23 9.51
C ILE A 152 16.51 -5.85 9.71
N ARG A 153 16.18 -4.90 8.85
CA ARG A 153 16.76 -3.56 8.86
C ARG A 153 16.36 -2.80 10.12
N LYS A 154 17.37 -2.52 10.96
CA LYS A 154 17.24 -1.56 12.05
C LYS A 154 17.17 -0.15 11.49
N ASN A 155 16.36 0.71 12.09
CA ASN A 155 16.31 2.14 11.75
C ASN A 155 17.65 2.79 12.05
#